data_8773be823ae333986c1591115d8c2f56
#
_entry.id   8773be823ae333986c1591115d8c2f56
#
_cell.length_a   1.000
_cell.length_b   1.000
_cell.length_c   1.000
_cell.angle_alpha   90.00
_cell.angle_beta   90.00
_cell.angle_gamma   90.00
#
_symmetry.space_group_name_H-M   'P 1'
#
loop_
_entity.id
_entity.type
_entity.pdbx_description
1 polymer ?
#
loop_
_entity_poly.entity_id
_entity_poly.type
_entity_poly.pdbx_seq_one_letter_code
_entity_poly.pdbx_strand_id
1 'polypeptide(L)'
;MVFQQRLQGFLMLLALYVLTGMLFDKYNFRRHTGLRKTVLPILYANLAFAGAASALLIMLGHLGVSRVLLFGTLATATVVEVFYAALVDSFRKLKQKEFTYEKNNNGAMPAVNEPEPQTTKKDPESFMMSVHGMVLRKSIVDEVGIEALDYLKKHVDFSEHSIVLAVNNPLNIVNLPPHVDTIINLHRVNDHRRVNRFFETVNLKLPQNGIYVGCGETQEVRKKRFLKKYTPVGGFVLYVFDFLIHRVMPKLNLTQTLYFKITRGKNRVMSRAEILGRLYSCGFTIVSEFCVNGLFFFVAKKIKRSSYDNSPTYGPLVRLRRIGKDKKVIGVYKLRTMHPYSEYIQAYVYSLHGTCDGDKITNDFRITTWGRIFRKLWIDELPMLYNWLRGDLKLVGVRPLSEHKFNTYPEYLQEKRVLTRPGLVPPFYADMPQTEEAFYESENRYIDAYLKHPIRTDWQYFWKAFRNIVFRGARSS
;
A
#
# COMPACT_ATOMS: atom_id res chain seq x y z
N MET A 1 -6.47 -13.41 53.58
CA MET A 1 -6.69 -11.99 53.94
C MET A 1 -5.92 -11.02 52.99
N VAL A 2 -4.61 -11.09 52.84
CA VAL A 2 -3.82 -10.17 52.00
C VAL A 2 -4.20 -10.20 50.52
N PHE A 3 -4.51 -11.37 49.94
CA PHE A 3 -4.91 -11.50 48.53
C PHE A 3 -6.28 -10.84 48.27
N GLN A 4 -7.25 -11.00 49.15
CA GLN A 4 -8.56 -10.37 49.03
C GLN A 4 -8.49 -8.83 49.09
N GLN A 5 -7.69 -8.27 50.01
CA GLN A 5 -7.47 -6.83 50.11
C GLN A 5 -6.82 -6.25 48.83
N ARG A 6 -5.82 -6.96 48.27
CA ARG A 6 -5.20 -6.53 47.01
C ARG A 6 -6.15 -6.59 45.81
N LEU A 7 -7.00 -7.64 45.74
CA LEU A 7 -8.01 -7.79 44.72
C LEU A 7 -9.08 -6.69 44.82
N GLN A 8 -9.55 -6.36 46.02
CA GLN A 8 -10.49 -5.27 46.22
C GLN A 8 -9.91 -3.90 45.84
N GLY A 9 -8.66 -3.62 46.22
CA GLY A 9 -7.96 -2.40 45.82
C GLY A 9 -7.80 -2.28 44.31
N PHE A 10 -7.47 -3.39 43.64
CA PHE A 10 -7.38 -3.43 42.18
C PHE A 10 -8.75 -3.17 41.50
N LEU A 11 -9.83 -3.81 42.00
CA LEU A 11 -11.17 -3.63 41.46
C LEU A 11 -11.69 -2.18 41.67
N MET A 12 -11.38 -1.55 42.80
CA MET A 12 -11.70 -0.14 43.06
C MET A 12 -10.96 0.79 42.08
N LEU A 13 -9.68 0.57 41.86
CA LEU A 13 -8.90 1.37 40.92
C LEU A 13 -9.38 1.15 39.48
N LEU A 14 -9.73 -0.07 39.10
CA LEU A 14 -10.32 -0.37 37.79
C LEU A 14 -11.65 0.32 37.57
N ALA A 15 -12.55 0.28 38.60
CA ALA A 15 -13.83 0.98 38.56
C ALA A 15 -13.65 2.50 38.43
N LEU A 16 -12.70 3.08 39.18
CA LEU A 16 -12.35 4.49 39.10
C LEU A 16 -11.81 4.87 37.71
N TYR A 17 -10.99 4.02 37.11
CA TYR A 17 -10.47 4.23 35.76
C TYR A 17 -11.57 4.24 34.68
N VAL A 18 -12.51 3.30 34.80
CA VAL A 18 -13.68 3.25 33.91
C VAL A 18 -14.57 4.47 34.10
N LEU A 19 -14.83 4.84 35.34
CA LEU A 19 -15.69 5.99 35.71
C LEU A 19 -15.11 7.31 35.19
N THR A 20 -13.82 7.56 35.38
CA THR A 20 -13.16 8.75 34.84
C THR A 20 -13.14 8.73 33.30
N GLY A 21 -13.00 7.55 32.69
CA GLY A 21 -13.09 7.40 31.24
C GLY A 21 -14.49 7.74 30.68
N MET A 22 -15.54 7.38 31.40
CA MET A 22 -16.93 7.73 31.06
C MET A 22 -17.22 9.23 31.26
N LEU A 23 -16.77 9.80 32.37
CA LEU A 23 -16.97 11.23 32.71
C LEU A 23 -16.37 12.16 31.63
N PHE A 24 -15.23 11.82 31.10
CA PHE A 24 -14.56 12.61 30.07
C PHE A 24 -14.84 12.16 28.63
N ASP A 25 -15.86 11.29 28.43
CA ASP A 25 -16.28 10.77 27.11
C ASP A 25 -15.15 10.08 26.32
N LYS A 26 -14.17 9.51 27.06
CA LYS A 26 -12.95 8.90 26.53
C LYS A 26 -13.21 7.78 25.53
N TYR A 27 -14.29 7.01 25.74
CA TYR A 27 -14.62 5.83 24.93
C TYR A 27 -15.51 6.15 23.73
N ASN A 28 -16.01 7.37 23.61
CA ASN A 28 -16.94 7.75 22.55
C ASN A 28 -16.22 8.26 21.29
N PHE A 29 -15.42 7.38 20.70
CA PHE A 29 -14.68 7.71 19.48
C PHE A 29 -15.57 8.16 18.30
N ARG A 30 -16.88 7.86 18.30
CA ARG A 30 -17.80 8.24 17.23
C ARG A 30 -18.10 9.75 17.20
N ARG A 31 -18.14 10.41 18.35
CA ARG A 31 -18.42 11.86 18.47
C ARG A 31 -17.22 12.75 18.15
N HIS A 32 -16.01 12.22 18.31
CA HIS A 32 -14.79 13.02 18.18
C HIS A 32 -14.28 13.00 16.76
N THR A 33 -14.39 14.12 16.04
CA THR A 33 -13.82 14.31 14.70
C THR A 33 -12.51 15.09 14.78
N GLY A 34 -11.39 14.43 14.45
CA GLY A 34 -10.05 14.99 14.47
C GLY A 34 -9.21 14.59 15.68
N LEU A 35 -7.90 14.42 15.43
CA LEU A 35 -6.95 13.86 16.39
C LEU A 35 -6.97 14.58 17.76
N ARG A 36 -6.95 15.92 17.74
CA ARG A 36 -6.98 16.71 18.99
C ARG A 36 -8.23 16.43 19.83
N LYS A 37 -9.41 16.39 19.19
CA LYS A 37 -10.68 16.11 19.89
C LYS A 37 -10.78 14.70 20.42
N THR A 38 -10.04 13.75 19.84
CA THR A 38 -10.00 12.35 20.30
C THR A 38 -8.97 12.13 21.41
N VAL A 39 -7.83 12.84 21.37
CA VAL A 39 -6.74 12.68 22.34
C VAL A 39 -6.98 13.43 23.65
N LEU A 40 -7.55 14.64 23.60
CA LEU A 40 -7.78 15.43 24.82
C LEU A 40 -8.65 14.73 25.86
N PRO A 41 -9.78 14.08 25.55
CA PRO A 41 -10.57 13.30 26.51
C PRO A 41 -9.77 12.19 27.18
N ILE A 42 -8.88 11.51 26.43
CA ILE A 42 -8.00 10.47 26.98
C ILE A 42 -7.05 11.08 28.02
N LEU A 43 -6.40 12.20 27.69
CA LEU A 43 -5.46 12.86 28.60
C LEU A 43 -6.18 13.37 29.85
N TYR A 44 -7.35 14.01 29.73
CA TYR A 44 -8.11 14.50 30.85
C TYR A 44 -8.62 13.38 31.74
N ALA A 45 -9.15 12.29 31.16
CA ALA A 45 -9.60 11.13 31.91
C ALA A 45 -8.48 10.49 32.73
N ASN A 46 -7.32 10.31 32.07
CA ASN A 46 -6.16 9.69 32.72
C ASN A 46 -5.52 10.58 33.79
N LEU A 47 -5.52 11.91 33.59
CA LEU A 47 -5.06 12.87 34.57
C LEU A 47 -6.03 12.90 35.80
N ALA A 48 -7.35 12.92 35.54
CA ALA A 48 -8.36 12.85 36.58
C ALA A 48 -8.27 11.54 37.37
N PHE A 49 -8.06 10.41 36.67
CA PHE A 49 -7.81 9.13 37.34
C PHE A 49 -6.54 9.18 38.20
N ALA A 50 -5.45 9.75 37.71
CA ALA A 50 -4.21 9.88 38.49
C ALA A 50 -4.43 10.69 39.79
N GLY A 51 -5.16 11.81 39.69
CA GLY A 51 -5.50 12.63 40.86
C GLY A 51 -6.42 11.91 41.86
N ALA A 52 -7.50 11.29 41.37
CA ALA A 52 -8.44 10.55 42.21
C ALA A 52 -7.80 9.30 42.83
N ALA A 53 -6.98 8.57 42.10
CA ALA A 53 -6.26 7.42 42.65
C ALA A 53 -5.22 7.83 43.70
N SER A 54 -4.55 8.97 43.50
CA SER A 54 -3.64 9.54 44.52
C SER A 54 -4.39 9.92 45.81
N ALA A 55 -5.54 10.60 45.71
CA ALA A 55 -6.37 10.96 46.84
C ALA A 55 -6.87 9.69 47.58
N LEU A 56 -7.34 8.69 46.85
CA LEU A 56 -7.80 7.42 47.39
C LEU A 56 -6.70 6.67 48.17
N LEU A 57 -5.47 6.65 47.60
CA LEU A 57 -4.30 6.04 48.26
C LEU A 57 -3.88 6.77 49.55
N ILE A 58 -4.13 8.09 49.61
CA ILE A 58 -3.87 8.88 50.84
C ILE A 58 -4.94 8.60 51.90
N MET A 59 -6.24 8.62 51.48
CA MET A 59 -7.37 8.45 52.42
C MET A 59 -7.49 7.05 53.03
N LEU A 60 -7.23 6.00 52.25
CA LEU A 60 -7.41 4.61 52.64
C LEU A 60 -6.12 3.94 53.16
N GLY A 61 -5.03 4.69 53.27
CA GLY A 61 -3.73 4.13 53.62
C GLY A 61 -3.20 3.18 52.54
N HIS A 62 -2.36 2.21 52.91
CA HIS A 62 -1.75 1.30 51.94
C HIS A 62 -2.75 0.26 51.42
N LEU A 63 -3.27 0.46 50.21
CA LEU A 63 -4.06 -0.55 49.49
C LEU A 63 -3.19 -1.72 48.96
N GLY A 64 -1.94 -1.84 49.40
CA GLY A 64 -1.02 -2.85 48.95
C GLY A 64 -0.60 -2.71 47.46
N VAL A 65 -0.85 -1.55 46.86
CA VAL A 65 -0.53 -1.26 45.44
C VAL A 65 0.72 -0.39 45.38
N SER A 66 1.71 -0.82 44.62
CA SER A 66 2.93 -0.04 44.36
C SER A 66 2.59 1.22 43.54
N ARG A 67 2.90 2.41 44.09
CA ARG A 67 2.70 3.69 43.39
C ARG A 67 3.45 3.74 42.03
N VAL A 68 4.67 3.21 42.00
CA VAL A 68 5.48 3.15 40.77
C VAL A 68 4.80 2.28 39.74
N LEU A 69 4.25 1.15 40.15
CA LEU A 69 3.56 0.23 39.23
C LEU A 69 2.23 0.84 38.71
N LEU A 70 1.48 1.52 39.57
CA LEU A 70 0.23 2.19 39.18
C LEU A 70 0.46 3.31 38.17
N PHE A 71 1.37 4.24 38.48
CA PHE A 71 1.64 5.36 37.58
C PHE A 71 2.43 4.95 36.34
N GLY A 72 3.29 3.94 36.43
CA GLY A 72 4.00 3.35 35.29
C GLY A 72 3.03 2.67 34.31
N THR A 73 2.05 1.89 34.81
CA THR A 73 1.01 1.28 33.96
C THR A 73 0.07 2.32 33.38
N LEU A 74 -0.29 3.37 34.13
CA LEU A 74 -1.11 4.47 33.61
C LEU A 74 -0.38 5.22 32.47
N ALA A 75 0.90 5.51 32.64
CA ALA A 75 1.70 6.17 31.61
C ALA A 75 1.78 5.33 30.34
N THR A 76 2.08 4.04 30.47
CA THR A 76 2.13 3.12 29.32
C THR A 76 0.75 2.95 28.65
N ALA A 77 -0.33 2.82 29.44
CA ALA A 77 -1.69 2.76 28.93
C ALA A 77 -2.06 4.05 28.17
N THR A 78 -1.70 5.22 28.69
CA THR A 78 -1.93 6.50 28.02
C THR A 78 -1.23 6.58 26.66
N VAL A 79 0.01 6.13 26.58
CA VAL A 79 0.75 6.08 25.30
C VAL A 79 0.04 5.16 24.30
N VAL A 80 -0.37 3.96 24.72
CA VAL A 80 -1.09 3.00 23.87
C VAL A 80 -2.44 3.55 23.41
N GLU A 81 -3.19 4.21 24.29
CA GLU A 81 -4.48 4.80 23.97
C GLU A 81 -4.38 5.98 23.01
N VAL A 82 -3.40 6.86 23.21
CA VAL A 82 -3.12 7.98 22.28
C VAL A 82 -2.71 7.44 20.91
N PHE A 83 -1.88 6.40 20.88
CA PHE A 83 -1.51 5.75 19.63
C PHE A 83 -2.73 5.13 18.94
N TYR A 84 -3.57 4.43 19.67
CA TYR A 84 -4.82 3.86 19.14
C TYR A 84 -5.76 4.95 18.61
N ALA A 85 -5.94 6.06 19.34
CA ALA A 85 -6.71 7.21 18.89
C ALA A 85 -6.18 7.81 17.58
N ALA A 86 -4.85 7.91 17.45
CA ALA A 86 -4.21 8.38 16.24
C ALA A 86 -4.42 7.43 15.05
N LEU A 87 -4.41 6.13 15.29
CA LEU A 87 -4.74 5.12 14.28
C LEU A 87 -6.19 5.26 13.81
N VAL A 88 -7.15 5.35 14.75
CA VAL A 88 -8.58 5.48 14.43
C VAL A 88 -8.87 6.76 13.65
N ASP A 89 -8.31 7.91 14.06
CA ASP A 89 -8.47 9.18 13.35
C ASP A 89 -7.88 9.12 11.92
N SER A 90 -6.71 8.52 11.79
CA SER A 90 -6.07 8.34 10.48
C SER A 90 -6.88 7.44 9.56
N PHE A 91 -7.43 6.36 10.09
CA PHE A 91 -8.28 5.44 9.35
C PHE A 91 -9.57 6.13 8.85
N ARG A 92 -10.20 6.95 9.71
CA ARG A 92 -11.40 7.73 9.33
C ARG A 92 -11.13 8.73 8.22
N LYS A 93 -10.03 9.47 8.32
CA LYS A 93 -9.65 10.45 7.28
C LYS A 93 -9.40 9.78 5.94
N LEU A 94 -8.79 8.60 5.93
CA LEU A 94 -8.60 7.82 4.70
C LEU A 94 -9.93 7.36 4.13
N LYS A 95 -10.84 6.82 4.96
CA LYS A 95 -12.17 6.39 4.53
C LYS A 95 -13.01 7.55 3.99
N GLN A 96 -12.92 8.72 4.60
CA GLN A 96 -13.61 9.93 4.13
C GLN A 96 -13.10 10.39 2.76
N LYS A 97 -11.78 10.34 2.52
CA LYS A 97 -11.19 10.64 1.21
C LYS A 97 -11.63 9.66 0.12
N GLU A 98 -11.66 8.36 0.43
CA GLU A 98 -12.16 7.33 -0.50
C GLU A 98 -13.64 7.59 -0.88
N PHE A 99 -14.48 7.92 0.10
CA PHE A 99 -15.89 8.23 -0.12
C PHE A 99 -16.09 9.50 -0.95
N THR A 100 -15.32 10.55 -0.70
CA THR A 100 -15.38 11.80 -1.46
C THR A 100 -14.92 11.61 -2.90
N TYR A 101 -13.87 10.80 -3.12
CA TYR A 101 -13.39 10.45 -4.45
C TYR A 101 -14.43 9.64 -5.24
N GLU A 102 -15.06 8.65 -4.61
CA GLU A 102 -16.12 7.84 -5.24
C GLU A 102 -17.35 8.69 -5.58
N LYS A 103 -17.71 9.68 -4.74
CA LYS A 103 -18.84 10.58 -4.97
C LYS A 103 -18.60 11.56 -6.11
N ASN A 104 -17.37 12.09 -6.22
CA ASN A 104 -17.04 13.08 -7.27
C ASN A 104 -16.87 12.43 -8.66
N ASN A 105 -16.51 11.15 -8.73
CA ASN A 105 -16.27 10.44 -9.99
C ASN A 105 -17.40 9.47 -10.37
N ASN A 106 -18.59 9.55 -9.74
CA ASN A 106 -19.75 8.67 -10.00
C ASN A 106 -19.39 7.18 -10.12
N GLY A 107 -18.35 6.72 -9.38
CA GLY A 107 -17.86 5.36 -9.47
C GLY A 107 -17.10 5.01 -10.75
N ALA A 108 -16.99 5.93 -11.70
CA ALA A 108 -16.11 5.77 -12.85
C ALA A 108 -14.65 5.88 -12.39
N MET A 109 -13.84 4.91 -12.72
CA MET A 109 -12.40 5.08 -12.66
C MET A 109 -12.02 6.25 -13.57
N PRO A 110 -11.07 7.13 -13.18
CA PRO A 110 -10.67 8.23 -14.04
C PRO A 110 -10.36 7.65 -15.41
N ALA A 111 -11.03 8.21 -16.42
CA ALA A 111 -10.68 7.92 -17.81
C ALA A 111 -9.19 8.19 -17.94
N VAL A 112 -8.46 7.21 -18.40
CA VAL A 112 -7.10 7.43 -18.87
C VAL A 112 -7.24 8.50 -19.92
N ASN A 113 -6.56 9.66 -19.77
CA ASN A 113 -6.35 10.54 -20.89
C ASN A 113 -5.66 9.67 -21.94
N GLU A 114 -6.43 9.23 -22.91
CA GLU A 114 -5.92 8.40 -24.00
C GLU A 114 -4.73 9.16 -24.59
N PRO A 115 -3.56 8.56 -24.71
CA PRO A 115 -2.64 9.04 -25.71
C PRO A 115 -3.46 9.01 -27.01
N GLU A 116 -3.60 10.18 -27.67
CA GLU A 116 -4.38 10.30 -28.91
C GLU A 116 -4.14 9.05 -29.75
N PRO A 117 -5.19 8.33 -30.15
CA PRO A 117 -5.01 7.23 -31.05
C PRO A 117 -4.41 7.85 -32.31
N GLN A 118 -3.19 7.46 -32.66
CA GLN A 118 -2.68 7.68 -34.00
C GLN A 118 -3.68 7.00 -34.92
N THR A 119 -4.62 7.78 -35.39
CA THR A 119 -5.63 7.41 -36.36
C THR A 119 -4.90 7.12 -37.67
N THR A 120 -4.49 5.89 -37.84
CA THR A 120 -4.52 5.33 -39.17
C THR A 120 -6.00 5.23 -39.52
N LYS A 121 -6.51 6.24 -40.25
CA LYS A 121 -7.78 6.18 -40.92
C LYS A 121 -7.78 4.92 -41.79
N LYS A 122 -8.37 3.85 -41.32
CA LYS A 122 -8.88 2.77 -42.16
C LYS A 122 -10.36 3.08 -42.39
N ASP A 123 -10.68 3.11 -43.67
CA ASP A 123 -12.05 3.40 -44.15
C ASP A 123 -13.10 2.53 -43.46
N PRO A 124 -14.29 3.08 -43.11
CA PRO A 124 -15.34 2.35 -42.37
C PRO A 124 -16.13 1.33 -43.19
N GLU A 125 -15.80 1.08 -44.45
CA GLU A 125 -16.72 0.42 -45.39
C GLU A 125 -16.28 -0.93 -45.94
N SER A 126 -15.68 -1.83 -45.17
CA SER A 126 -15.65 -3.25 -45.59
C SER A 126 -15.58 -4.22 -44.44
N PHE A 127 -16.46 -4.06 -43.45
CA PHE A 127 -16.54 -5.05 -42.39
C PHE A 127 -17.64 -6.08 -42.70
N MET A 128 -17.42 -6.94 -43.68
CA MET A 128 -18.03 -8.27 -43.68
C MET A 128 -17.55 -8.98 -42.43
N MET A 129 -18.42 -9.00 -41.39
CA MET A 129 -18.14 -9.74 -40.15
C MET A 129 -17.89 -11.20 -40.52
N SER A 130 -16.66 -11.68 -40.39
CA SER A 130 -16.36 -13.10 -40.56
C SER A 130 -17.21 -13.92 -39.57
N VAL A 131 -17.66 -15.09 -39.97
CA VAL A 131 -18.41 -16.02 -39.10
C VAL A 131 -17.62 -16.26 -37.81
N HIS A 132 -16.30 -16.30 -37.89
CA HIS A 132 -15.40 -16.40 -36.76
C HIS A 132 -15.55 -15.25 -35.77
N GLY A 133 -15.57 -14.00 -36.24
CA GLY A 133 -15.76 -12.84 -35.38
C GLY A 133 -17.12 -12.82 -34.69
N MET A 134 -18.19 -13.34 -35.33
CA MET A 134 -19.52 -13.47 -34.70
C MET A 134 -19.49 -14.50 -33.56
N VAL A 135 -18.86 -15.65 -33.77
CA VAL A 135 -18.72 -16.71 -32.73
C VAL A 135 -17.94 -16.18 -31.52
N LEU A 136 -16.83 -15.46 -31.74
CA LEU A 136 -16.05 -14.89 -30.64
C LEU A 136 -16.87 -13.89 -29.83
N ARG A 137 -17.60 -13.00 -30.49
CA ARG A 137 -18.47 -12.01 -29.84
C ARG A 137 -19.57 -12.68 -29.01
N LYS A 138 -20.22 -13.71 -29.57
CA LYS A 138 -21.22 -14.48 -28.85
C LYS A 138 -20.64 -15.12 -27.60
N SER A 139 -19.48 -15.76 -27.69
CA SER A 139 -18.81 -16.37 -26.53
C SER A 139 -18.48 -15.34 -25.44
N ILE A 140 -18.10 -14.12 -25.80
CA ILE A 140 -17.85 -13.05 -24.83
C ILE A 140 -19.16 -12.61 -24.17
N VAL A 141 -20.21 -12.41 -24.94
CA VAL A 141 -21.52 -11.98 -24.40
C VAL A 141 -22.09 -13.02 -23.44
N ASP A 142 -22.00 -14.30 -23.79
CA ASP A 142 -22.53 -15.40 -22.99
C ASP A 142 -21.78 -15.54 -21.65
N GLU A 143 -20.46 -15.27 -21.61
CA GLU A 143 -19.64 -15.41 -20.40
C GLU A 143 -19.62 -14.15 -19.51
N VAL A 144 -19.55 -12.97 -20.10
CA VAL A 144 -19.28 -11.71 -19.35
C VAL A 144 -20.22 -10.56 -19.64
N GLY A 145 -21.12 -10.71 -20.62
CA GLY A 145 -22.14 -9.74 -20.97
C GLY A 145 -21.74 -8.76 -22.07
N ILE A 146 -22.78 -8.09 -22.61
CA ILE A 146 -22.66 -7.17 -23.76
C ILE A 146 -21.80 -5.93 -23.45
N GLU A 147 -21.88 -5.40 -22.23
CA GLU A 147 -21.12 -4.22 -21.81
C GLU A 147 -19.60 -4.44 -21.88
N ALA A 148 -19.16 -5.67 -21.54
CA ALA A 148 -17.73 -6.04 -21.65
C ALA A 148 -17.32 -6.12 -23.13
N LEU A 149 -18.17 -6.70 -24.00
CA LEU A 149 -17.91 -6.77 -25.41
C LEU A 149 -17.79 -5.38 -26.04
N ASP A 150 -18.70 -4.44 -25.73
CA ASP A 150 -18.71 -3.10 -26.29
C ASP A 150 -17.48 -2.29 -25.88
N TYR A 151 -16.94 -2.54 -24.69
CA TYR A 151 -15.68 -1.95 -24.30
C TYR A 151 -14.49 -2.59 -25.04
N LEU A 152 -14.46 -3.91 -25.14
CA LEU A 152 -13.38 -4.63 -25.80
C LEU A 152 -13.28 -4.28 -27.31
N LYS A 153 -14.40 -4.07 -28.02
CA LYS A 153 -14.43 -3.62 -29.40
C LYS A 153 -13.63 -2.35 -29.68
N LYS A 154 -13.50 -1.46 -28.69
CA LYS A 154 -12.72 -0.23 -28.82
C LYS A 154 -11.21 -0.43 -28.80
N HIS A 155 -10.74 -1.55 -28.24
CA HIS A 155 -9.33 -1.78 -27.94
C HIS A 155 -8.77 -3.04 -28.56
N VAL A 156 -9.63 -3.92 -29.06
CA VAL A 156 -9.26 -5.24 -29.58
C VAL A 156 -9.87 -5.46 -30.96
N ASP A 157 -9.05 -5.80 -31.90
CA ASP A 157 -9.51 -6.24 -33.22
C ASP A 157 -9.85 -7.75 -33.16
N PHE A 158 -11.08 -8.10 -33.52
CA PHE A 158 -11.56 -9.47 -33.57
C PHE A 158 -11.27 -10.10 -34.94
N SER A 159 -9.99 -10.25 -35.25
CA SER A 159 -9.50 -10.84 -36.47
C SER A 159 -9.61 -12.39 -36.45
N GLU A 160 -9.28 -13.04 -37.56
CA GLU A 160 -9.20 -14.49 -37.66
C GLU A 160 -8.11 -15.09 -36.77
N HIS A 161 -7.11 -14.28 -36.36
CA HIS A 161 -6.04 -14.64 -35.45
C HIS A 161 -6.35 -14.36 -33.97
N SER A 162 -7.61 -14.00 -33.65
CA SER A 162 -8.08 -13.78 -32.29
C SER A 162 -8.72 -15.04 -31.74
N ILE A 163 -8.40 -15.37 -30.48
CA ILE A 163 -8.95 -16.55 -29.79
C ILE A 163 -9.56 -16.15 -28.46
N VAL A 164 -10.80 -16.60 -28.19
CA VAL A 164 -11.47 -16.45 -26.89
C VAL A 164 -11.41 -17.78 -26.14
N LEU A 165 -11.04 -17.72 -24.87
CA LEU A 165 -10.82 -18.87 -24.00
C LEU A 165 -11.44 -18.60 -22.62
N ALA A 166 -11.73 -19.68 -21.89
CA ALA A 166 -12.09 -19.64 -20.47
C ALA A 166 -11.25 -20.70 -19.71
N VAL A 167 -9.92 -20.56 -19.73
CA VAL A 167 -8.99 -21.59 -19.26
C VAL A 167 -8.07 -21.09 -18.14
N ASN A 168 -7.72 -22.02 -17.23
CA ASN A 168 -6.80 -21.76 -16.12
C ASN A 168 -5.50 -22.56 -16.19
N ASN A 169 -5.37 -23.50 -17.13
CA ASN A 169 -4.16 -24.29 -17.31
C ASN A 169 -3.27 -23.70 -18.41
N PRO A 170 -1.99 -23.39 -18.12
CA PRO A 170 -1.04 -22.90 -19.12
C PRO A 170 -0.87 -23.82 -20.34
N LEU A 171 -1.07 -25.13 -20.20
CA LEU A 171 -0.97 -26.07 -21.32
C LEU A 171 -1.97 -25.77 -22.44
N ASN A 172 -3.16 -25.27 -22.08
CA ASN A 172 -4.15 -24.87 -23.09
C ASN A 172 -3.67 -23.69 -23.96
N ILE A 173 -2.83 -22.81 -23.39
CA ILE A 173 -2.21 -21.70 -24.14
C ILE A 173 -1.08 -22.20 -25.03
N VAL A 174 -0.27 -23.15 -24.55
CA VAL A 174 0.82 -23.76 -25.36
C VAL A 174 0.26 -24.42 -26.61
N ASN A 175 -0.85 -25.14 -26.46
CA ASN A 175 -1.49 -25.92 -27.52
C ASN A 175 -2.34 -25.10 -28.51
N LEU A 176 -2.39 -23.77 -28.36
CA LEU A 176 -3.06 -22.90 -29.34
C LEU A 176 -2.37 -22.98 -30.72
N PRO A 177 -3.12 -22.76 -31.82
CA PRO A 177 -2.55 -22.75 -33.16
C PRO A 177 -1.41 -21.75 -33.29
N PRO A 178 -0.50 -21.90 -34.28
CA PRO A 178 0.45 -20.88 -34.65
C PRO A 178 -0.28 -19.61 -35.14
N HIS A 179 0.38 -18.45 -35.08
CA HIS A 179 -0.11 -17.16 -35.63
C HIS A 179 -1.33 -16.57 -34.87
N VAL A 180 -1.37 -16.72 -33.55
CA VAL A 180 -2.37 -16.04 -32.69
C VAL A 180 -1.84 -14.67 -32.31
N ASP A 181 -2.57 -13.62 -32.71
CA ASP A 181 -2.20 -12.22 -32.41
C ASP A 181 -2.92 -11.69 -31.17
N THR A 182 -4.12 -12.23 -30.89
CA THR A 182 -4.92 -11.79 -29.76
C THR A 182 -5.45 -12.99 -28.97
N ILE A 183 -5.18 -13.00 -27.68
CA ILE A 183 -5.68 -14.00 -26.72
C ILE A 183 -6.61 -13.30 -25.73
N ILE A 184 -7.89 -13.71 -25.71
CA ILE A 184 -8.89 -13.23 -24.76
C ILE A 184 -9.21 -14.38 -23.81
N ASN A 185 -8.78 -14.28 -22.54
CA ASN A 185 -9.09 -15.31 -21.54
C ASN A 185 -10.08 -14.77 -20.51
N LEU A 186 -11.30 -15.27 -20.57
CA LEU A 186 -12.40 -14.86 -19.69
C LEU A 186 -12.37 -15.56 -18.32
N HIS A 187 -11.45 -16.51 -18.13
CA HIS A 187 -11.26 -17.13 -16.82
C HIS A 187 -10.51 -16.20 -15.88
N ARG A 188 -11.03 -16.04 -14.65
CA ARG A 188 -10.47 -15.08 -13.67
C ARG A 188 -9.03 -15.40 -13.30
N VAL A 189 -8.15 -14.41 -13.32
CA VAL A 189 -6.74 -14.55 -12.87
C VAL A 189 -6.62 -14.97 -11.41
N ASN A 190 -7.66 -14.76 -10.60
CA ASN A 190 -7.76 -15.20 -9.21
C ASN A 190 -7.68 -16.72 -9.02
N ASP A 191 -8.03 -17.48 -10.06
CA ASP A 191 -8.15 -18.93 -10.03
C ASP A 191 -6.91 -19.64 -10.59
N HIS A 192 -5.88 -18.89 -11.00
CA HIS A 192 -4.60 -19.45 -11.42
C HIS A 192 -3.69 -19.69 -10.21
N ARG A 193 -3.25 -20.93 -9.98
CA ARG A 193 -2.30 -21.23 -8.90
C ARG A 193 -0.96 -20.51 -9.09
N ARG A 194 -0.46 -20.41 -10.33
CA ARG A 194 0.82 -19.78 -10.70
C ARG A 194 0.57 -18.69 -11.75
N VAL A 195 0.06 -17.53 -11.30
CA VAL A 195 -0.35 -16.43 -12.19
C VAL A 195 0.77 -15.99 -13.12
N ASN A 196 1.98 -15.76 -12.60
CA ASN A 196 3.11 -15.33 -13.44
C ASN A 196 3.42 -16.36 -14.52
N ARG A 197 3.50 -17.65 -14.16
CA ARG A 197 3.74 -18.69 -15.15
C ARG A 197 2.67 -18.72 -16.25
N PHE A 198 1.41 -18.44 -15.90
CA PHE A 198 0.35 -18.32 -16.91
C PHE A 198 0.60 -17.12 -17.83
N PHE A 199 0.90 -15.93 -17.28
CA PHE A 199 1.20 -14.74 -18.06
C PHE A 199 2.48 -14.89 -18.92
N GLU A 200 3.50 -15.55 -18.38
CA GLU A 200 4.72 -15.90 -19.12
C GLU A 200 4.41 -16.80 -20.31
N THR A 201 3.54 -17.80 -20.11
CA THR A 201 3.12 -18.70 -21.20
C THR A 201 2.35 -17.94 -22.28
N VAL A 202 1.44 -17.03 -21.88
CA VAL A 202 0.74 -16.15 -22.83
C VAL A 202 1.71 -15.25 -23.57
N ASN A 203 2.69 -14.65 -22.87
CA ASN A 203 3.72 -13.82 -23.48
C ASN A 203 4.56 -14.61 -24.51
N LEU A 204 4.93 -15.84 -24.20
CA LEU A 204 5.70 -16.68 -25.13
C LEU A 204 4.90 -17.02 -26.40
N LYS A 205 3.60 -17.24 -26.26
CA LYS A 205 2.72 -17.60 -27.38
C LYS A 205 2.43 -16.44 -28.31
N LEU A 206 2.23 -15.23 -27.78
CA LEU A 206 1.93 -14.04 -28.56
C LEU A 206 3.14 -13.53 -29.34
N PRO A 207 2.95 -13.00 -30.56
CA PRO A 207 3.99 -12.25 -31.29
C PRO A 207 4.30 -10.92 -30.61
N GLN A 208 5.33 -10.22 -31.09
CA GLN A 208 5.61 -8.84 -30.66
C GLN A 208 4.41 -7.95 -30.99
N ASN A 209 4.03 -7.09 -30.07
CA ASN A 209 2.81 -6.27 -30.12
C ASN A 209 1.47 -7.05 -30.05
N GLY A 210 1.47 -8.36 -29.85
CA GLY A 210 0.27 -9.15 -29.64
C GLY A 210 -0.50 -8.72 -28.39
N ILE A 211 -1.81 -8.91 -28.42
CA ILE A 211 -2.75 -8.43 -27.39
C ILE A 211 -3.17 -9.60 -26.48
N TYR A 212 -3.16 -9.33 -25.18
CA TYR A 212 -3.71 -10.21 -24.17
C TYR A 212 -4.83 -9.50 -23.39
N VAL A 213 -6.03 -10.05 -23.41
CA VAL A 213 -7.15 -9.62 -22.59
C VAL A 213 -7.40 -10.65 -21.49
N GLY A 214 -7.58 -10.17 -20.29
CA GLY A 214 -7.93 -11.03 -19.16
C GLY A 214 -8.82 -10.31 -18.16
N CYS A 215 -9.38 -11.09 -17.24
CA CYS A 215 -10.25 -10.55 -16.19
C CYS A 215 -9.93 -11.14 -14.83
N GLY A 216 -10.44 -10.49 -13.79
CA GLY A 216 -10.33 -10.96 -12.42
C GLY A 216 -11.16 -10.16 -11.44
N GLU A 217 -11.30 -10.66 -10.23
CA GLU A 217 -11.93 -9.93 -9.14
C GLU A 217 -10.86 -9.25 -8.30
N THR A 218 -10.81 -7.90 -8.34
CA THR A 218 -9.87 -7.16 -7.48
C THR A 218 -10.36 -7.13 -6.03
N GLN A 219 -9.43 -6.81 -5.11
CA GLN A 219 -9.73 -6.67 -3.69
C GLN A 219 -10.86 -5.65 -3.45
N GLU A 220 -10.87 -4.56 -4.20
CA GLU A 220 -11.84 -3.48 -4.10
C GLU A 220 -13.22 -3.93 -4.56
N VAL A 221 -13.30 -4.59 -5.72
CA VAL A 221 -14.53 -5.16 -6.27
C VAL A 221 -15.11 -6.21 -5.32
N ARG A 222 -14.25 -7.10 -4.81
CA ARG A 222 -14.63 -8.15 -3.85
C ARG A 222 -15.19 -7.56 -2.57
N LYS A 223 -14.56 -6.52 -2.01
CA LYS A 223 -15.05 -5.81 -0.83
C LYS A 223 -16.43 -5.20 -1.08
N LYS A 224 -16.62 -4.51 -2.22
CA LYS A 224 -17.93 -3.95 -2.62
C LYS A 224 -19.00 -5.04 -2.71
N ARG A 225 -18.68 -6.21 -3.27
CA ARG A 225 -19.59 -7.36 -3.36
C ARG A 225 -20.06 -7.85 -1.98
N PHE A 226 -19.14 -8.00 -1.01
CA PHE A 226 -19.51 -8.40 0.35
C PHE A 226 -20.40 -7.36 1.05
N LEU A 227 -20.06 -6.08 0.93
CA LEU A 227 -20.83 -4.99 1.54
C LEU A 227 -22.21 -4.80 0.89
N LYS A 228 -22.37 -5.12 -0.41
CA LYS A 228 -23.66 -5.08 -1.11
C LYS A 228 -24.54 -6.27 -0.76
N LYS A 229 -23.94 -7.46 -0.58
CA LYS A 229 -24.69 -8.71 -0.36
C LYS A 229 -25.19 -8.87 1.07
N TYR A 230 -24.47 -8.33 2.06
CA TYR A 230 -24.76 -8.50 3.49
C TYR A 230 -24.94 -7.13 4.16
N THR A 231 -25.37 -7.14 5.43
CA THR A 231 -25.44 -5.91 6.24
C THR A 231 -24.04 -5.25 6.32
N PRO A 232 -23.93 -3.92 6.45
CA PRO A 232 -22.62 -3.24 6.46
C PRO A 232 -21.61 -3.79 7.47
N VAL A 233 -22.07 -4.16 8.68
CA VAL A 233 -21.21 -4.75 9.71
C VAL A 233 -20.91 -6.21 9.39
N GLY A 234 -21.93 -7.02 9.09
CA GLY A 234 -21.76 -8.44 8.78
C GLY A 234 -20.93 -8.65 7.50
N GLY A 235 -21.21 -7.86 6.46
CA GLY A 235 -20.43 -7.89 5.21
C GLY A 235 -18.96 -7.51 5.42
N PHE A 236 -18.67 -6.55 6.31
CA PHE A 236 -17.30 -6.20 6.65
C PHE A 236 -16.58 -7.34 7.41
N VAL A 237 -17.24 -7.94 8.39
CA VAL A 237 -16.67 -9.07 9.15
C VAL A 237 -16.38 -10.25 8.21
N LEU A 238 -17.35 -10.65 7.38
CA LEU A 238 -17.17 -11.72 6.41
C LEU A 238 -16.07 -11.42 5.40
N TYR A 239 -15.97 -10.17 4.93
CA TYR A 239 -14.87 -9.74 4.06
C TYR A 239 -13.51 -9.87 4.75
N VAL A 240 -13.39 -9.52 6.05
CA VAL A 240 -12.14 -9.67 6.81
C VAL A 240 -11.73 -11.14 6.89
N PHE A 241 -12.65 -12.05 7.21
CA PHE A 241 -12.38 -13.50 7.22
C PHE A 241 -11.98 -14.01 5.83
N ASP A 242 -12.70 -13.62 4.80
CA ASP A 242 -12.37 -13.96 3.42
C ASP A 242 -10.98 -13.44 3.02
N PHE A 243 -10.66 -12.21 3.39
CA PHE A 243 -9.34 -11.60 3.15
C PHE A 243 -8.23 -12.36 3.89
N LEU A 244 -8.44 -12.74 5.14
CA LEU A 244 -7.46 -13.52 5.90
C LEU A 244 -7.21 -14.88 5.22
N ILE A 245 -8.26 -15.57 4.80
CA ILE A 245 -8.14 -16.88 4.15
C ILE A 245 -7.52 -16.76 2.76
N HIS A 246 -8.04 -15.89 1.89
CA HIS A 246 -7.67 -15.86 0.47
C HIS A 246 -6.55 -14.86 0.10
N ARG A 247 -6.14 -13.99 1.04
CA ARG A 247 -5.04 -13.03 0.84
C ARG A 247 -3.84 -13.29 1.75
N VAL A 248 -4.06 -13.58 3.04
CA VAL A 248 -2.99 -13.70 4.03
C VAL A 248 -2.45 -15.12 4.09
N MET A 249 -3.31 -16.13 4.26
CA MET A 249 -2.88 -17.54 4.35
C MET A 249 -2.00 -18.01 3.18
N PRO A 250 -2.27 -17.69 1.90
CA PRO A 250 -1.39 -18.13 0.81
C PRO A 250 -0.01 -17.47 0.79
N LYS A 251 0.24 -16.46 1.63
CA LYS A 251 1.51 -15.72 1.71
C LYS A 251 2.35 -16.05 2.94
N LEU A 252 1.77 -16.72 3.92
CA LEU A 252 2.47 -17.16 5.12
C LEU A 252 3.01 -18.57 4.93
N ASN A 253 4.30 -18.79 5.14
CA ASN A 253 4.97 -20.09 4.97
C ASN A 253 4.28 -21.20 5.77
N LEU A 254 3.78 -20.90 6.98
CA LEU A 254 3.11 -21.86 7.86
C LEU A 254 1.76 -22.34 7.30
N THR A 255 0.97 -21.46 6.69
CA THR A 255 -0.40 -21.76 6.22
C THR A 255 -0.49 -21.98 4.72
N GLN A 256 0.54 -21.60 3.97
CA GLN A 256 0.57 -21.66 2.52
C GLN A 256 0.32 -23.08 1.99
N THR A 257 0.98 -24.08 2.55
CA THR A 257 0.87 -25.48 2.10
C THR A 257 -0.54 -26.00 2.29
N LEU A 258 -1.13 -25.75 3.47
CA LEU A 258 -2.50 -26.13 3.78
C LEU A 258 -3.50 -25.42 2.86
N TYR A 259 -3.33 -24.10 2.67
CA TYR A 259 -4.17 -23.31 1.78
C TYR A 259 -4.20 -23.88 0.35
N PHE A 260 -3.03 -24.11 -0.25
CA PHE A 260 -2.95 -24.63 -1.61
C PHE A 260 -3.42 -26.09 -1.74
N LYS A 261 -3.32 -26.88 -0.68
CA LYS A 261 -3.87 -28.25 -0.66
C LYS A 261 -5.40 -28.22 -0.72
N ILE A 262 -6.04 -27.32 0.05
CA ILE A 262 -7.51 -27.20 0.12
C ILE A 262 -8.08 -26.50 -1.11
N THR A 263 -7.58 -25.30 -1.45
CA THR A 263 -8.18 -24.44 -2.48
C THR A 263 -7.66 -24.70 -3.88
N ARG A 264 -6.59 -25.49 -4.03
CA ARG A 264 -5.82 -25.67 -5.27
C ARG A 264 -5.34 -24.34 -5.89
N GLY A 265 -5.33 -23.28 -5.09
CA GLY A 265 -4.93 -21.92 -5.48
C GLY A 265 -6.03 -21.12 -6.16
N LYS A 266 -7.27 -21.57 -6.13
CA LYS A 266 -8.44 -20.85 -6.63
C LYS A 266 -8.88 -19.73 -5.68
N ASN A 267 -9.61 -18.77 -6.21
CA ASN A 267 -10.30 -17.71 -5.48
C ASN A 267 -9.37 -16.78 -4.63
N ARG A 268 -8.11 -16.60 -5.08
CA ARG A 268 -7.16 -15.71 -4.37
C ARG A 268 -7.57 -14.25 -4.48
N VAL A 269 -7.39 -13.50 -3.40
CA VAL A 269 -7.60 -12.06 -3.41
C VAL A 269 -6.34 -11.36 -3.94
N MET A 270 -6.47 -10.62 -5.02
CA MET A 270 -5.42 -9.79 -5.62
C MET A 270 -5.90 -8.34 -5.73
N SER A 271 -5.00 -7.38 -5.57
CA SER A 271 -5.31 -5.97 -5.83
C SER A 271 -5.12 -5.64 -7.32
N ARG A 272 -5.74 -4.54 -7.78
CA ARG A 272 -5.50 -3.97 -9.11
C ARG A 272 -4.00 -3.81 -9.38
N ALA A 273 -3.29 -3.18 -8.45
CA ALA A 273 -1.84 -2.98 -8.57
C ALA A 273 -1.05 -4.29 -8.72
N GLU A 274 -1.46 -5.35 -8.02
CA GLU A 274 -0.80 -6.66 -8.13
C GLU A 274 -1.05 -7.32 -9.48
N ILE A 275 -2.27 -7.26 -10.01
CA ILE A 275 -2.59 -7.84 -11.34
C ILE A 275 -1.78 -7.13 -12.42
N LEU A 276 -1.86 -5.79 -12.46
CA LEU A 276 -1.15 -4.98 -13.45
C LEU A 276 0.36 -5.12 -13.33
N GLY A 277 0.90 -5.08 -12.10
CA GLY A 277 2.34 -5.23 -11.86
C GLY A 277 2.88 -6.58 -12.32
N ARG A 278 2.11 -7.66 -12.17
CA ARG A 278 2.47 -8.99 -12.69
C ARG A 278 2.52 -9.02 -14.22
N LEU A 279 1.58 -8.33 -14.90
CA LEU A 279 1.60 -8.20 -16.36
C LEU A 279 2.85 -7.47 -16.82
N TYR A 280 3.19 -6.33 -16.20
CA TYR A 280 4.43 -5.60 -16.52
C TYR A 280 5.68 -6.45 -16.26
N SER A 281 5.74 -7.19 -15.16
CA SER A 281 6.86 -8.10 -14.85
C SER A 281 7.01 -9.23 -15.87
N CYS A 282 5.88 -9.64 -16.47
CA CYS A 282 5.85 -10.67 -17.54
C CYS A 282 5.99 -10.10 -18.96
N GLY A 283 6.40 -8.83 -19.11
CA GLY A 283 6.75 -8.24 -20.41
C GLY A 283 5.61 -7.60 -21.18
N PHE A 284 4.48 -7.33 -20.52
CA PHE A 284 3.34 -6.60 -21.08
C PHE A 284 3.36 -5.13 -20.68
N THR A 285 2.68 -4.28 -21.44
CA THR A 285 2.23 -2.95 -21.06
C THR A 285 0.71 -2.91 -21.07
N ILE A 286 0.11 -2.07 -20.23
CA ILE A 286 -1.35 -1.94 -20.17
C ILE A 286 -1.79 -0.91 -21.22
N VAL A 287 -2.72 -1.32 -22.08
CA VAL A 287 -3.37 -0.47 -23.07
C VAL A 287 -4.62 0.16 -22.46
N SER A 288 -5.43 -0.66 -21.76
CA SER A 288 -6.66 -0.18 -21.13
C SER A 288 -7.07 -1.11 -19.98
N GLU A 289 -7.86 -0.57 -19.07
CA GLU A 289 -8.46 -1.32 -17.97
C GLU A 289 -9.84 -0.78 -17.61
N PHE A 290 -10.76 -1.64 -17.19
CA PHE A 290 -12.12 -1.26 -16.83
C PHE A 290 -12.76 -2.26 -15.88
N CYS A 291 -13.86 -1.86 -15.24
CA CYS A 291 -14.66 -2.72 -14.39
C CYS A 291 -16.10 -2.79 -14.90
N VAL A 292 -16.57 -3.99 -15.16
CA VAL A 292 -17.96 -4.24 -15.59
C VAL A 292 -18.45 -5.55 -14.97
N ASN A 293 -19.73 -5.63 -14.62
CA ASN A 293 -20.38 -6.81 -14.05
C ASN A 293 -19.64 -7.44 -12.86
N GLY A 294 -19.00 -6.60 -12.03
CA GLY A 294 -18.25 -7.09 -10.87
C GLY A 294 -16.92 -7.77 -11.21
N LEU A 295 -16.41 -7.59 -12.42
CA LEU A 295 -15.10 -8.05 -12.85
C LEU A 295 -14.25 -6.87 -13.31
N PHE A 296 -12.97 -6.95 -13.00
CA PHE A 296 -11.93 -6.07 -13.49
C PHE A 296 -11.31 -6.69 -14.74
N PHE A 297 -11.35 -5.98 -15.85
CA PHE A 297 -10.73 -6.37 -17.11
C PHE A 297 -9.48 -5.55 -17.37
N PHE A 298 -8.56 -6.13 -18.10
CA PHE A 298 -7.37 -5.45 -18.61
C PHE A 298 -7.11 -5.87 -20.06
N VAL A 299 -6.64 -4.91 -20.83
CA VAL A 299 -6.09 -5.10 -22.19
C VAL A 299 -4.60 -4.83 -22.11
N ALA A 300 -3.79 -5.81 -22.38
CA ALA A 300 -2.35 -5.74 -22.26
C ALA A 300 -1.65 -6.08 -23.60
N LYS A 301 -0.61 -5.33 -23.95
CA LYS A 301 0.17 -5.50 -25.19
C LYS A 301 1.54 -6.04 -24.84
N LYS A 302 2.01 -7.04 -25.53
CA LYS A 302 3.37 -7.57 -25.38
C LYS A 302 4.40 -6.57 -25.94
N ILE A 303 5.34 -6.15 -25.09
CA ILE A 303 6.42 -5.22 -25.46
C ILE A 303 7.81 -5.86 -25.39
N LYS A 304 7.96 -6.93 -24.63
CA LYS A 304 9.23 -7.66 -24.47
C LYS A 304 9.00 -9.08 -23.97
N ARG A 305 10.04 -9.90 -24.03
CA ARG A 305 10.00 -11.21 -23.36
C ARG A 305 9.92 -11.04 -21.83
N SER A 306 9.30 -11.98 -21.15
CA SER A 306 9.27 -12.01 -19.68
C SER A 306 10.69 -12.04 -19.12
N SER A 307 10.92 -11.31 -18.03
CA SER A 307 12.21 -11.32 -17.32
C SER A 307 12.41 -12.55 -16.44
N TYR A 308 11.38 -13.38 -16.26
CA TYR A 308 11.38 -14.57 -15.40
C TYR A 308 11.97 -14.29 -14.01
N ASP A 309 11.44 -13.27 -13.31
CA ASP A 309 11.88 -12.97 -11.95
C ASP A 309 11.52 -14.12 -10.99
N ASN A 310 12.54 -14.85 -10.58
CA ASN A 310 12.41 -16.02 -9.70
C ASN A 310 12.32 -15.64 -8.21
N SER A 311 12.51 -14.38 -7.85
CA SER A 311 12.53 -13.91 -6.45
C SER A 311 11.55 -12.76 -6.18
N PRO A 312 10.26 -12.90 -6.51
CA PRO A 312 9.29 -11.87 -6.21
C PRO A 312 9.14 -11.71 -4.70
N THR A 313 9.25 -10.49 -4.21
CA THR A 313 9.11 -10.20 -2.78
C THR A 313 7.65 -10.04 -2.39
N TYR A 314 7.17 -10.94 -1.51
CA TYR A 314 5.77 -10.92 -1.03
C TYR A 314 5.64 -10.57 0.45
N GLY A 315 6.72 -10.67 1.22
CA GLY A 315 6.71 -10.52 2.66
C GLY A 315 6.31 -9.12 3.14
N PRO A 316 5.98 -8.97 4.42
CA PRO A 316 5.69 -7.67 5.02
C PRO A 316 6.94 -6.76 5.09
N LEU A 317 8.12 -7.36 5.01
CA LEU A 317 9.41 -6.66 5.01
C LEU A 317 9.95 -6.55 3.58
N VAL A 318 10.48 -5.38 3.24
CA VAL A 318 11.19 -5.12 1.99
C VAL A 318 12.61 -4.67 2.28
N ARG A 319 13.54 -5.08 1.42
CA ARG A 319 14.92 -4.63 1.45
C ARG A 319 15.18 -3.81 0.18
N LEU A 320 15.39 -2.52 0.34
CA LEU A 320 15.58 -1.58 -0.75
C LEU A 320 17.08 -1.32 -0.95
N ARG A 321 17.55 -1.48 -2.18
CA ARG A 321 18.94 -1.12 -2.54
C ARG A 321 19.05 0.41 -2.54
N ARG A 322 20.02 0.92 -1.79
CA ARG A 322 20.27 2.37 -1.62
C ARG A 322 21.75 2.65 -1.68
N ILE A 323 22.11 3.86 -2.10
CA ILE A 323 23.48 4.35 -2.09
C ILE A 323 23.83 4.79 -0.68
N GLY A 324 24.89 4.21 -0.12
CA GLY A 324 25.46 4.53 1.18
C GLY A 324 26.77 5.32 1.06
N LYS A 325 27.54 5.34 2.17
CA LYS A 325 28.87 5.94 2.20
C LYS A 325 29.79 5.27 1.18
N ASP A 326 30.72 6.06 0.59
CA ASP A 326 31.71 5.61 -0.40
C ASP A 326 31.05 4.91 -1.62
N LYS A 327 29.86 5.37 -2.02
CA LYS A 327 29.04 4.79 -3.11
C LYS A 327 28.68 3.29 -2.90
N LYS A 328 28.88 2.74 -1.71
CA LYS A 328 28.53 1.34 -1.43
C LYS A 328 27.02 1.15 -1.44
N VAL A 329 26.56 0.12 -2.13
CA VAL A 329 25.14 -0.24 -2.13
C VAL A 329 24.78 -0.94 -0.82
N ILE A 330 23.91 -0.32 -0.04
CA ILE A 330 23.36 -0.84 1.22
C ILE A 330 21.92 -1.37 1.03
N GLY A 331 21.52 -2.31 1.85
CA GLY A 331 20.14 -2.83 1.86
C GLY A 331 19.35 -2.23 3.01
N VAL A 332 18.48 -1.27 2.72
CA VAL A 332 17.63 -0.59 3.71
C VAL A 332 16.34 -1.37 3.92
N TYR A 333 16.05 -1.75 5.16
CA TYR A 333 14.85 -2.51 5.51
C TYR A 333 13.69 -1.58 5.85
N LYS A 334 12.50 -1.85 5.27
CA LYS A 334 11.25 -1.15 5.56
C LYS A 334 10.09 -2.14 5.62
N LEU A 335 9.00 -1.78 6.30
CA LEU A 335 7.74 -2.52 6.14
C LEU A 335 7.14 -2.22 4.77
N ARG A 336 6.53 -3.23 4.18
CA ARG A 336 5.86 -3.09 2.88
C ARG A 336 4.57 -2.29 3.03
N THR A 337 4.53 -1.12 2.44
CA THR A 337 3.36 -0.23 2.41
C THR A 337 2.61 -0.26 1.08
N MET A 338 3.20 -0.86 0.05
CA MET A 338 2.62 -1.00 -1.28
C MET A 338 2.22 -2.45 -1.55
N HIS A 339 1.29 -2.63 -2.48
CA HIS A 339 0.93 -3.95 -2.99
C HIS A 339 2.12 -4.64 -3.67
N PRO A 340 2.18 -5.98 -3.68
CA PRO A 340 3.22 -6.71 -4.42
C PRO A 340 3.24 -6.31 -5.90
N TYR A 341 4.41 -6.33 -6.52
CA TYR A 341 4.65 -5.93 -7.92
C TYR A 341 4.39 -4.44 -8.24
N SER A 342 4.16 -3.60 -7.26
CA SER A 342 3.94 -2.16 -7.46
C SER A 342 5.13 -1.43 -8.08
N GLU A 343 6.32 -1.98 -7.91
CA GLU A 343 7.58 -1.48 -8.49
C GLU A 343 7.57 -1.47 -10.01
N TYR A 344 6.88 -2.42 -10.64
CA TYR A 344 6.84 -2.55 -12.10
C TYR A 344 5.90 -1.56 -12.79
N ILE A 345 4.94 -0.98 -12.07
CA ILE A 345 3.92 -0.08 -12.62
C ILE A 345 4.14 1.38 -12.26
N GLN A 346 5.33 1.76 -11.83
CA GLN A 346 5.58 3.16 -11.44
C GLN A 346 5.35 4.14 -12.58
N ALA A 347 5.89 3.87 -13.75
CA ALA A 347 5.71 4.71 -14.94
C ALA A 347 4.24 4.80 -15.37
N TYR A 348 3.52 3.68 -15.33
CA TYR A 348 2.10 3.63 -15.64
C TYR A 348 1.26 4.48 -14.68
N VAL A 349 1.49 4.37 -13.37
CA VAL A 349 0.76 5.18 -12.38
C VAL A 349 1.10 6.67 -12.52
N TYR A 350 2.34 6.97 -12.89
CA TYR A 350 2.77 8.33 -13.18
C TYR A 350 2.04 8.93 -14.40
N SER A 351 1.90 8.15 -15.48
CA SER A 351 1.16 8.58 -16.67
C SER A 351 -0.33 8.80 -16.42
N LEU A 352 -0.94 8.08 -15.45
CA LEU A 352 -2.34 8.22 -15.10
C LEU A 352 -2.66 9.47 -14.25
N HIS A 353 -1.77 9.84 -13.34
CA HIS A 353 -2.08 10.78 -12.27
C HIS A 353 -1.17 12.01 -12.22
N GLY A 354 -0.06 12.01 -12.97
CA GLY A 354 0.95 13.05 -12.86
C GLY A 354 1.59 13.10 -11.47
N THR A 355 2.37 14.15 -11.22
CA THR A 355 2.92 14.47 -9.89
C THR A 355 2.18 15.64 -9.27
N CYS A 356 1.94 15.56 -7.95
CA CYS A 356 1.74 16.71 -7.08
C CYS A 356 3.07 17.08 -6.42
N ASP A 357 3.10 18.22 -5.70
CA ASP A 357 4.27 18.75 -5.00
C ASP A 357 5.21 17.68 -4.44
N GLY A 358 6.47 17.71 -4.84
CA GLY A 358 7.53 16.88 -4.29
C GLY A 358 7.57 15.42 -4.73
N ASP A 359 7.41 15.08 -6.00
CA ASP A 359 7.48 13.72 -6.57
C ASP A 359 6.38 12.75 -6.07
N LYS A 360 5.33 13.23 -5.39
CA LYS A 360 4.22 12.37 -4.96
C LYS A 360 3.20 12.18 -6.08
N ILE A 361 2.82 10.94 -6.30
CA ILE A 361 1.72 10.60 -7.20
C ILE A 361 0.39 10.77 -6.44
N THR A 362 -0.51 11.59 -6.98
CA THR A 362 -1.85 11.79 -6.42
C THR A 362 -2.64 10.48 -6.50
N ASN A 363 -3.30 10.09 -5.39
CA ASN A 363 -4.12 8.88 -5.35
C ASN A 363 -3.43 7.58 -5.78
N ASP A 364 -2.18 7.41 -5.40
CA ASP A 364 -1.40 6.22 -5.73
C ASP A 364 -2.10 4.94 -5.23
N PHE A 365 -2.77 4.23 -6.13
CA PHE A 365 -3.48 2.99 -5.83
C PHE A 365 -2.55 1.80 -5.49
N ARG A 366 -1.23 1.97 -5.65
CA ARG A 366 -0.23 0.98 -5.23
C ARG A 366 -0.11 0.90 -3.72
N ILE A 367 -0.46 1.98 -3.01
CA ILE A 367 -0.33 2.07 -1.55
C ILE A 367 -1.52 1.40 -0.89
N THR A 368 -1.25 0.42 -0.02
CA THR A 368 -2.30 -0.24 0.76
C THR A 368 -2.93 0.72 1.79
N THR A 369 -4.17 0.45 2.23
CA THR A 369 -4.82 1.24 3.28
C THR A 369 -3.98 1.29 4.56
N TRP A 370 -3.43 0.16 5.00
CA TRP A 370 -2.51 0.09 6.13
C TRP A 370 -1.18 0.78 5.83
N GLY A 371 -0.70 0.70 4.61
CA GLY A 371 0.52 1.38 4.16
C GLY A 371 0.43 2.91 4.30
N ARG A 372 -0.74 3.50 4.02
CA ARG A 372 -0.96 4.94 4.25
C ARG A 372 -0.87 5.31 5.73
N ILE A 373 -1.40 4.46 6.61
CA ILE A 373 -1.30 4.66 8.07
C ILE A 373 0.15 4.51 8.53
N PHE A 374 0.83 3.45 8.10
CA PHE A 374 2.22 3.18 8.49
C PHE A 374 3.17 4.31 8.07
N ARG A 375 3.04 4.79 6.82
CA ARG A 375 3.82 5.96 6.35
C ARG A 375 3.54 7.22 7.16
N LYS A 376 2.26 7.43 7.53
CA LYS A 376 1.88 8.59 8.32
C LYS A 376 2.46 8.58 9.73
N LEU A 377 2.69 7.40 10.29
CA LEU A 377 3.20 7.20 11.65
C LEU A 377 4.68 6.76 11.67
N TRP A 378 5.36 6.74 10.51
CA TRP A 378 6.72 6.21 10.32
C TRP A 378 6.94 4.77 10.79
N ILE A 379 5.86 4.01 11.00
CA ILE A 379 5.94 2.58 11.37
C ILE A 379 6.66 1.78 10.29
N ASP A 380 6.51 2.17 9.03
CA ASP A 380 7.19 1.52 7.91
C ASP A 380 8.72 1.67 7.96
N GLU A 381 9.23 2.65 8.67
CA GLU A 381 10.66 2.92 8.81
C GLU A 381 11.28 2.23 10.05
N LEU A 382 10.48 1.66 10.95
CA LEU A 382 10.99 0.98 12.15
C LEU A 382 12.06 -0.09 11.84
N PRO A 383 11.96 -0.91 10.77
CA PRO A 383 13.01 -1.86 10.45
C PRO A 383 14.37 -1.22 10.10
N MET A 384 14.41 0.08 9.76
CA MET A 384 15.66 0.81 9.53
C MET A 384 16.51 0.94 10.80
N LEU A 385 15.91 0.77 11.99
CA LEU A 385 16.66 0.68 13.25
C LEU A 385 17.68 -0.49 13.22
N TYR A 386 17.35 -1.58 12.54
CA TYR A 386 18.30 -2.67 12.31
C TYR A 386 19.49 -2.22 11.45
N ASN A 387 19.28 -1.40 10.43
CA ASN A 387 20.37 -0.83 9.63
C ASN A 387 21.23 0.15 10.45
N TRP A 388 20.60 0.90 11.35
CA TRP A 388 21.34 1.78 12.28
C TRP A 388 22.22 0.97 13.23
N LEU A 389 21.70 -0.10 13.85
CA LEU A 389 22.47 -1.00 14.72
C LEU A 389 23.62 -1.69 13.99
N ARG A 390 23.45 -2.03 12.71
CA ARG A 390 24.50 -2.58 11.86
C ARG A 390 25.56 -1.55 11.43
N GLY A 391 25.30 -0.26 11.60
CA GLY A 391 26.16 0.81 11.12
C GLY A 391 26.05 1.13 9.61
N ASP A 392 25.05 0.57 8.92
CA ASP A 392 24.74 0.94 7.52
C ASP A 392 24.18 2.37 7.44
N LEU A 393 23.40 2.76 8.45
CA LEU A 393 22.81 4.08 8.62
C LEU A 393 23.26 4.70 9.94
N LYS A 394 23.12 6.04 10.04
CA LYS A 394 23.21 6.78 11.29
C LYS A 394 21.85 7.35 11.70
N LEU A 395 21.71 7.90 12.89
CA LEU A 395 20.43 8.42 13.38
C LEU A 395 19.99 9.65 12.57
N VAL A 396 20.86 10.65 12.45
CA VAL A 396 20.61 11.85 11.66
C VAL A 396 21.52 11.84 10.44
N GLY A 397 21.02 12.10 9.24
CA GLY A 397 21.82 12.09 8.03
C GLY A 397 20.97 12.20 6.78
N VAL A 398 21.60 12.43 5.64
CA VAL A 398 20.87 12.52 4.35
C VAL A 398 20.06 11.25 4.07
N ARG A 399 18.91 11.39 3.42
CA ARG A 399 18.01 10.27 3.10
C ARG A 399 18.73 9.27 2.20
N PRO A 400 18.64 7.94 2.48
CA PRO A 400 19.20 6.92 1.58
C PRO A 400 18.43 6.87 0.26
N LEU A 401 19.07 7.21 -0.86
CA LEU A 401 18.47 7.27 -2.19
C LEU A 401 18.65 5.99 -2.98
N SER A 402 17.70 5.72 -3.91
CA SER A 402 17.92 4.75 -4.98
C SER A 402 18.97 5.26 -5.96
N GLU A 403 19.64 4.37 -6.68
CA GLU A 403 20.62 4.73 -7.69
C GLU A 403 20.05 5.70 -8.73
N HIS A 404 18.82 5.41 -9.23
CA HIS A 404 18.15 6.29 -10.17
C HIS A 404 17.95 7.72 -9.62
N LYS A 405 17.40 7.86 -8.39
CA LYS A 405 17.21 9.20 -7.79
C LYS A 405 18.53 9.86 -7.42
N PHE A 406 19.55 9.09 -7.03
CA PHE A 406 20.89 9.61 -6.76
C PHE A 406 21.49 10.27 -8.01
N ASN A 407 21.33 9.66 -9.17
CA ASN A 407 21.85 10.17 -10.45
C ASN A 407 21.09 11.41 -10.96
N THR A 408 19.90 11.74 -10.43
CA THR A 408 19.20 13.00 -10.76
C THR A 408 19.66 14.20 -9.93
N TYR A 409 20.46 13.96 -8.89
CA TYR A 409 20.99 15.05 -8.05
C TYR A 409 22.14 15.79 -8.75
N PRO A 410 22.38 17.09 -8.43
CA PRO A 410 23.57 17.81 -8.91
C PRO A 410 24.86 17.08 -8.52
N GLU A 411 25.84 17.04 -9.41
CA GLU A 411 27.08 16.26 -9.26
C GLU A 411 27.82 16.60 -7.96
N TYR A 412 27.95 17.89 -7.66
CA TYR A 412 28.59 18.34 -6.42
C TYR A 412 27.94 17.77 -5.15
N LEU A 413 26.61 17.56 -5.18
CA LEU A 413 25.88 17.02 -4.06
C LEU A 413 25.99 15.49 -4.00
N GLN A 414 26.03 14.82 -5.16
CA GLN A 414 26.31 13.38 -5.23
C GLN A 414 27.65 13.05 -4.56
N GLU A 415 28.70 13.81 -4.87
CA GLU A 415 30.03 13.62 -4.28
C GLU A 415 30.02 13.85 -2.76
N LYS A 416 29.39 14.92 -2.29
CA LYS A 416 29.31 15.20 -0.86
C LYS A 416 28.49 14.17 -0.08
N ARG A 417 27.36 13.70 -0.64
CA ARG A 417 26.48 12.74 0.02
C ARG A 417 27.16 11.43 0.38
N VAL A 418 28.11 10.99 -0.43
CA VAL A 418 28.84 9.73 -0.22
C VAL A 418 29.96 9.83 0.81
N LEU A 419 30.32 11.05 1.25
CA LEU A 419 31.30 11.25 2.34
C LEU A 419 30.75 10.83 3.70
N THR A 420 29.42 10.78 3.85
CA THR A 420 28.79 10.44 5.13
C THR A 420 27.85 9.25 4.98
N ARG A 421 27.54 8.56 6.11
CA ARG A 421 26.48 7.54 6.13
C ARG A 421 25.12 8.24 6.00
N PRO A 422 24.19 7.70 5.23
CA PRO A 422 22.81 8.19 5.25
C PRO A 422 22.15 7.94 6.62
N GLY A 423 21.09 8.69 6.92
CA GLY A 423 20.44 8.67 8.22
C GLY A 423 18.96 8.26 8.18
N LEU A 424 18.43 7.95 9.38
CA LEU A 424 16.99 7.71 9.59
C LEU A 424 16.22 9.02 9.58
N VAL A 425 16.78 10.08 10.18
CA VAL A 425 16.17 11.40 10.30
C VAL A 425 16.90 12.35 9.34
N PRO A 426 16.34 12.59 8.14
CA PRO A 426 16.95 13.51 7.18
C PRO A 426 16.89 14.97 7.60
N PRO A 427 17.86 15.82 7.15
CA PRO A 427 17.95 17.22 7.49
C PRO A 427 16.74 18.05 7.06
N PHE A 428 16.03 17.65 6.02
CA PHE A 428 14.84 18.37 5.55
C PHE A 428 13.69 18.39 6.58
N TYR A 429 13.64 17.47 7.55
CA TYR A 429 12.71 17.58 8.67
C TYR A 429 13.07 18.74 9.62
N ALA A 430 14.34 19.08 9.69
CA ALA A 430 14.79 20.21 10.49
C ALA A 430 14.55 21.54 9.77
N ASP A 431 14.84 21.60 8.48
CA ASP A 431 14.85 22.84 7.71
C ASP A 431 13.53 23.12 6.97
N MET A 432 12.70 22.09 6.75
CA MET A 432 11.37 22.16 6.09
C MET A 432 11.41 22.91 4.73
N PRO A 433 12.29 22.52 3.78
CA PRO A 433 12.39 23.17 2.49
C PRO A 433 11.10 23.04 1.69
N GLN A 434 10.77 24.05 0.87
CA GLN A 434 9.53 24.06 0.06
C GLN A 434 9.81 23.84 -1.43
N THR A 435 11.04 24.08 -1.89
CA THR A 435 11.46 23.87 -3.29
C THR A 435 12.53 22.80 -3.39
N GLU A 436 12.76 22.29 -4.59
CA GLU A 436 13.79 21.27 -4.85
C GLU A 436 15.19 21.83 -4.60
N GLU A 437 15.43 23.07 -4.99
CA GLU A 437 16.70 23.78 -4.75
C GLU A 437 16.94 23.94 -3.24
N ALA A 438 15.94 24.39 -2.48
CA ALA A 438 16.03 24.54 -1.02
C ALA A 438 16.27 23.18 -0.34
N PHE A 439 15.76 22.08 -0.92
CA PHE A 439 16.02 20.74 -0.44
C PHE A 439 17.51 20.36 -0.64
N TYR A 440 18.08 20.63 -1.82
CA TYR A 440 19.49 20.38 -2.08
C TYR A 440 20.40 21.25 -1.19
N GLU A 441 20.05 22.50 -0.98
CA GLU A 441 20.77 23.39 -0.07
C GLU A 441 20.72 22.93 1.39
N SER A 442 19.57 22.44 1.86
CA SER A 442 19.44 21.90 3.21
C SER A 442 20.38 20.70 3.42
N GLU A 443 20.44 19.77 2.47
CA GLU A 443 21.35 18.64 2.54
C GLU A 443 22.81 19.07 2.47
N ASN A 444 23.15 19.97 1.55
CA ASN A 444 24.52 20.49 1.41
C ASN A 444 25.01 21.15 2.70
N ARG A 445 24.21 22.07 3.27
CA ARG A 445 24.49 22.76 4.52
C ARG A 445 24.68 21.79 5.69
N TYR A 446 23.82 20.76 5.77
CA TYR A 446 23.96 19.74 6.80
C TYR A 446 25.25 18.94 6.64
N ILE A 447 25.63 18.52 5.42
CA ILE A 447 26.85 17.74 5.18
C ILE A 447 28.08 18.59 5.54
N ASP A 448 28.15 19.85 5.12
CA ASP A 448 29.26 20.76 5.41
C ASP A 448 29.41 21.02 6.92
N ALA A 449 28.30 21.17 7.64
CA ALA A 449 28.31 21.31 9.09
C ALA A 449 28.74 20.00 9.79
N TYR A 450 28.26 18.87 9.29
CA TYR A 450 28.60 17.56 9.83
C TYR A 450 30.09 17.22 9.66
N LEU A 451 30.69 17.53 8.51
CA LEU A 451 32.12 17.29 8.29
C LEU A 451 33.02 18.10 9.23
N LYS A 452 32.56 19.30 9.66
CA LYS A 452 33.27 20.11 10.63
C LYS A 452 33.06 19.69 12.08
N HIS A 453 31.82 19.42 12.47
CA HIS A 453 31.42 19.11 13.84
C HIS A 453 30.36 18.00 13.89
N PRO A 454 30.73 16.72 13.71
CA PRO A 454 29.77 15.61 13.52
C PRO A 454 28.73 15.47 14.64
N ILE A 455 29.17 15.38 15.88
CA ILE A 455 28.29 15.10 17.04
C ILE A 455 27.36 16.30 17.29
N ARG A 456 27.91 17.52 17.27
CA ARG A 456 27.13 18.75 17.51
C ARG A 456 26.07 18.96 16.44
N THR A 457 26.40 18.73 15.18
CA THR A 457 25.47 18.87 14.04
C THR A 457 24.35 17.84 14.13
N ASP A 458 24.67 16.57 14.34
CA ASP A 458 23.65 15.53 14.48
C ASP A 458 22.70 15.81 15.65
N TRP A 459 23.21 16.27 16.80
CA TRP A 459 22.41 16.66 17.96
C TRP A 459 21.47 17.84 17.67
N GLN A 460 21.97 18.89 17.05
CA GLN A 460 21.18 20.07 16.70
C GLN A 460 20.06 19.73 15.69
N TYR A 461 20.41 18.99 14.63
CA TYR A 461 19.43 18.58 13.61
C TYR A 461 18.41 17.60 14.15
N PHE A 462 18.80 16.70 15.05
CA PHE A 462 17.88 15.79 15.72
C PHE A 462 16.78 16.53 16.48
N TRP A 463 17.14 17.44 17.36
CA TRP A 463 16.17 18.17 18.17
C TRP A 463 15.32 19.13 17.35
N LYS A 464 15.90 19.77 16.35
CA LYS A 464 15.16 20.62 15.41
C LYS A 464 14.15 19.82 14.59
N ALA A 465 14.54 18.66 14.05
CA ALA A 465 13.68 17.74 13.34
C ALA A 465 12.58 17.18 14.27
N PHE A 466 12.94 16.71 15.45
CA PHE A 466 12.00 16.20 16.45
C PHE A 466 10.90 17.24 16.78
N ARG A 467 11.29 18.48 17.06
CA ARG A 467 10.35 19.57 17.30
C ARG A 467 9.41 19.80 16.11
N ASN A 468 9.93 19.83 14.90
CA ASN A 468 9.11 20.06 13.70
C ASN A 468 8.18 18.87 13.42
N ILE A 469 8.63 17.63 13.65
CA ILE A 469 7.82 16.43 13.51
C ILE A 469 6.64 16.42 14.51
N VAL A 470 6.92 16.71 15.79
CA VAL A 470 5.92 16.63 16.86
C VAL A 470 4.94 17.82 16.82
N PHE A 471 5.45 19.03 16.69
CA PHE A 471 4.64 20.24 16.84
C PHE A 471 4.18 20.86 15.53
N ARG A 472 4.96 20.76 14.45
CA ARG A 472 4.63 21.34 13.14
C ARG A 472 4.10 20.33 12.15
N GLY A 473 4.08 19.02 12.50
CA GLY A 473 3.56 17.97 11.66
C GLY A 473 4.40 17.70 10.41
N ALA A 474 5.71 17.96 10.46
CA ALA A 474 6.62 17.61 9.37
C ALA A 474 6.46 16.13 9.01
N ARG A 475 6.29 15.82 7.73
CA ARG A 475 5.99 14.47 7.25
C ARG A 475 6.99 14.05 6.17
N SER A 476 7.25 12.75 6.11
CA SER A 476 7.93 12.16 4.96
C SER A 476 7.12 12.44 3.70
N SER A 477 7.73 13.13 2.77
CA SER A 477 7.19 13.35 1.43
C SER A 477 7.20 12.06 0.60
#